data_c01fc649632394de0855b07b6f23ac77
#
_entry.id   c01fc649632394de0855b07b6f23ac77
#
_cell.length_a   1.000
_cell.length_b   1.000
_cell.length_c   1.000
_cell.angle_alpha   90.00
_cell.angle_beta   90.00
_cell.angle_gamma   90.00
#
_symmetry.space_group_name_H-M   'P 1'
#
loop_
_entity.id
_entity.type
_entity.pdbx_description
1 polymer ?
#
loop_
_entity_poly.entity_id
_entity_poly.type
_entity_poly.pdbx_seq_one_letter_code
_entity_poly.pdbx_strand_id
1 'polypeptide(L)'
;MFKDKTLLITGGTGSFGNAVMERFLESDIKEIRIFSRDEKKQDDMRKLYNNDKLKFYLGDVRDLASVKNAMHGVDYVFHAAALKQVPSCEFFPLEAVKTNILGTDNVLTAAIDYGVKKVICLST
;
A
#
# COMPACT_ATOMS: atom_id res chain seq x y z
N MET A 1 4.16 21.11 -1.14
CA MET A 1 4.75 20.20 -2.14
C MET A 1 3.82 19.05 -2.50
N PHE A 2 3.06 18.54 -1.55
CA PHE A 2 2.12 17.43 -1.80
C PHE A 2 0.66 17.87 -1.79
N LYS A 3 0.43 19.17 -1.83
CA LYS A 3 -0.93 19.71 -1.81
C LYS A 3 -1.75 19.13 -2.96
N ASP A 4 -2.98 18.74 -2.65
CA ASP A 4 -3.92 18.13 -3.59
C ASP A 4 -3.44 16.77 -4.16
N LYS A 5 -2.49 16.12 -3.51
CA LYS A 5 -1.96 14.83 -3.95
C LYS A 5 -2.47 13.69 -3.07
N THR A 6 -2.62 12.52 -3.68
CA THR A 6 -3.05 11.30 -3.02
C THR A 6 -1.92 10.27 -3.08
N LEU A 7 -1.59 9.72 -1.92
CA LEU A 7 -0.59 8.67 -1.79
C LEU A 7 -1.28 7.35 -1.45
N LEU A 8 -0.94 6.29 -2.17
CA LEU A 8 -1.38 4.95 -1.84
C LEU A 8 -0.21 4.18 -1.23
N ILE A 9 -0.43 3.55 -0.09
CA ILE A 9 0.57 2.70 0.56
C ILE A 9 0.04 1.29 0.60
N THR A 10 0.66 0.38 -0.14
CA THR A 10 0.34 -1.04 -0.05
C THR A 10 1.15 -1.63 1.10
N GLY A 11 0.55 -2.56 1.85
CA GLY A 11 1.19 -3.04 3.07
C GLY A 11 1.20 -1.97 4.15
N GLY A 12 0.25 -1.06 4.11
CA GLY A 12 0.23 0.12 4.96
C GLY A 12 0.06 -0.14 6.45
N THR A 13 -0.34 -1.36 6.83
CA THR A 13 -0.48 -1.70 8.25
C THR A 13 0.79 -2.31 8.84
N GLY A 14 1.82 -2.56 8.03
CA GLY A 14 3.11 -3.04 8.50
C GLY A 14 3.94 -1.90 9.07
N SER A 15 5.08 -2.23 9.67
CA SER A 15 5.93 -1.22 10.30
C SER A 15 6.47 -0.19 9.31
N PHE A 16 6.86 -0.63 8.11
CA PHE A 16 7.34 0.29 7.10
C PHE A 16 6.23 1.20 6.59
N GLY A 17 5.06 0.61 6.31
CA GLY A 17 3.91 1.38 5.86
C GLY A 17 3.48 2.43 6.89
N ASN A 18 3.51 2.06 8.17
CA ASN A 18 3.20 2.99 9.24
C ASN A 18 4.19 4.15 9.30
N ALA A 19 5.48 3.85 9.17
CA ALA A 19 6.51 4.89 9.21
C ALA A 19 6.34 5.89 8.06
N VAL A 20 6.07 5.38 6.86
CA VAL A 20 5.83 6.25 5.69
C VAL A 20 4.57 7.08 5.90
N MET A 21 3.50 6.46 6.36
CA MET A 21 2.24 7.14 6.60
C MET A 21 2.43 8.29 7.60
N GLU A 22 3.12 8.04 8.70
CA GLU A 22 3.33 9.06 9.72
C GLU A 22 4.11 10.26 9.17
N ARG A 23 5.12 10.01 8.34
CA ARG A 23 5.88 11.08 7.72
C ARG A 23 5.00 11.94 6.81
N PHE A 24 4.20 11.32 5.98
CA PHE A 24 3.34 12.06 5.05
C PHE A 24 2.15 12.70 5.74
N LEU A 25 1.71 12.15 6.86
CA LEU A 25 0.60 12.73 7.61
C LEU A 25 0.95 14.13 8.13
N GLU A 26 2.24 14.39 8.38
CA GLU A 26 2.71 15.69 8.82
C GLU A 26 2.87 16.69 7.66
N SER A 27 2.79 16.22 6.43
CA SER A 27 2.96 17.07 5.26
C SER A 27 1.61 17.70 4.84
N ASP A 28 1.62 18.44 3.73
CA ASP A 28 0.42 19.04 3.16
C ASP A 28 -0.34 18.08 2.23
N ILE A 29 -0.08 16.77 2.33
CA ILE A 29 -0.74 15.79 1.46
C ILE A 29 -2.25 15.83 1.67
N LYS A 30 -2.99 15.60 0.59
CA LYS A 30 -4.44 15.65 0.64
C LYS A 30 -5.04 14.38 1.23
N GLU A 31 -4.55 13.23 0.79
CA GLU A 31 -5.12 11.95 1.17
C GLU A 31 -4.06 10.86 1.17
N ILE A 32 -4.15 9.97 2.15
CA ILE A 32 -3.29 8.78 2.22
C ILE A 32 -4.19 7.57 2.27
N ARG A 33 -4.05 6.66 1.30
CA ARG A 33 -4.81 5.42 1.23
C ARG A 33 -3.97 4.27 1.74
N ILE A 34 -4.49 3.57 2.73
CA ILE A 34 -3.84 2.41 3.32
C ILE A 34 -4.48 1.17 2.72
N PHE A 35 -3.69 0.39 2.01
CA PHE A 35 -4.15 -0.84 1.35
C PHE A 35 -3.47 -2.03 2.01
N SER A 36 -4.24 -2.94 2.55
CA SER A 36 -3.71 -4.14 3.18
C SER A 36 -4.77 -5.21 3.27
N ARG A 37 -4.36 -6.43 3.65
CA ARG A 37 -5.26 -7.55 3.83
C ARG A 37 -5.79 -7.64 5.27
N ASP A 38 -5.22 -6.90 6.19
CA ASP A 38 -5.49 -7.05 7.61
C ASP A 38 -6.51 -6.04 8.11
N GLU A 39 -7.76 -6.48 8.17
CA GLU A 39 -8.86 -5.64 8.59
C GLU A 39 -8.69 -5.14 10.04
N LYS A 40 -8.20 -6.00 10.92
CA LYS A 40 -8.04 -5.61 12.32
C LYS A 40 -6.99 -4.51 12.47
N LYS A 41 -5.86 -4.65 11.79
CA LYS A 41 -4.82 -3.63 11.85
C LYS A 41 -5.29 -2.32 11.26
N GLN A 42 -6.08 -2.36 10.19
CA GLN A 42 -6.66 -1.15 9.62
C GLN A 42 -7.59 -0.47 10.62
N ASP A 43 -8.41 -1.25 11.30
CA ASP A 43 -9.32 -0.70 12.30
C ASP A 43 -8.57 -0.08 13.47
N ASP A 44 -7.52 -0.73 13.94
CA ASP A 44 -6.66 -0.21 15.00
C ASP A 44 -6.02 1.12 14.58
N MET A 45 -5.52 1.20 13.35
CA MET A 45 -4.92 2.43 12.81
C MET A 45 -5.96 3.55 12.71
N ARG A 46 -7.16 3.22 12.25
CA ARG A 46 -8.23 4.21 12.11
C ARG A 46 -8.54 4.86 13.45
N LYS A 47 -8.60 4.04 14.49
CA LYS A 47 -8.90 4.52 15.83
C LYS A 47 -7.74 5.30 16.44
N LEU A 48 -6.53 4.81 16.23
CA LEU A 48 -5.34 5.42 16.79
C LEU A 48 -5.06 6.81 16.23
N TYR A 49 -5.09 6.94 14.91
CA TYR A 49 -4.76 8.20 14.26
C TYR A 49 -5.94 9.14 14.11
N ASN A 50 -7.13 8.58 13.94
CA ASN A 50 -8.38 9.36 13.84
C ASN A 50 -8.20 10.61 12.97
N ASN A 51 -7.70 10.42 11.75
CA ASN A 51 -7.37 11.53 10.86
C ASN A 51 -8.11 11.39 9.54
N ASP A 52 -8.80 12.44 9.12
CA ASP A 52 -9.62 12.42 7.91
C ASP A 52 -8.84 12.21 6.62
N LYS A 53 -7.53 12.45 6.64
CA LYS A 53 -6.70 12.22 5.45
C LYS A 53 -6.50 10.74 5.19
N LEU A 54 -6.65 9.90 6.21
CA LEU A 54 -6.45 8.46 6.07
C LEU A 54 -7.71 7.79 5.54
N LYS A 55 -7.56 7.06 4.44
CA LYS A 55 -8.62 6.23 3.87
C LYS A 55 -8.13 4.79 3.83
N PHE A 56 -9.00 3.86 4.12
CA PHE A 56 -8.62 2.46 4.27
C PHE A 56 -9.28 1.60 3.20
N TYR A 57 -8.45 0.82 2.51
CA TYR A 57 -8.90 -0.10 1.46
C TYR A 57 -8.45 -1.50 1.81
N LEU A 58 -9.41 -2.39 1.98
CA LEU A 58 -9.10 -3.78 2.30
C LEU A 58 -8.96 -4.55 0.99
N GLY A 59 -7.85 -5.22 0.81
CA GLY A 59 -7.62 -5.98 -0.41
C GLY A 59 -6.28 -6.68 -0.43
N ASP A 60 -6.04 -7.42 -1.51
CA ASP A 60 -4.83 -8.21 -1.70
C ASP A 60 -4.14 -7.73 -2.98
N VAL A 61 -2.84 -7.45 -2.91
CA VAL A 61 -2.09 -7.02 -4.10
C VAL A 61 -2.07 -8.08 -5.19
N ARG A 62 -2.34 -9.34 -4.86
CA ARG A 62 -2.42 -10.41 -5.85
C ARG A 62 -3.71 -10.34 -6.67
N ASP A 63 -4.68 -9.55 -6.23
CA ASP A 63 -5.94 -9.37 -6.92
C ASP A 63 -5.94 -8.01 -7.63
N LEU A 64 -5.77 -8.04 -8.94
CA LEU A 64 -5.67 -6.81 -9.75
C LEU A 64 -6.89 -5.91 -9.61
N ALA A 65 -8.09 -6.48 -9.54
CA ALA A 65 -9.30 -5.68 -9.40
C ALA A 65 -9.31 -4.89 -8.10
N SER A 66 -8.84 -5.52 -7.02
CA SER A 66 -8.72 -4.88 -5.71
C SER A 66 -7.74 -3.71 -5.75
N VAL A 67 -6.59 -3.92 -6.40
CA VAL A 67 -5.56 -2.90 -6.55
C VAL A 67 -6.09 -1.73 -7.39
N LYS A 68 -6.76 -2.02 -8.50
CA LYS A 68 -7.32 -0.97 -9.36
C LYS A 68 -8.35 -0.13 -8.62
N ASN A 69 -9.17 -0.77 -7.78
CA ASN A 69 -10.16 -0.06 -6.99
C ASN A 69 -9.53 1.00 -6.08
N ALA A 70 -8.37 0.71 -5.53
CA ALA A 70 -7.67 1.64 -4.64
C ALA A 70 -6.82 2.67 -5.39
N MET A 71 -6.64 2.51 -6.71
CA MET A 71 -5.71 3.32 -7.50
C MET A 71 -6.32 4.55 -8.14
N HIS A 72 -7.65 4.67 -8.15
CA HIS A 72 -8.32 5.81 -8.78
C HIS A 72 -7.90 7.14 -8.15
N GLY A 73 -7.35 8.02 -8.95
CA GLY A 73 -6.96 9.35 -8.49
C GLY A 73 -5.68 9.41 -7.68
N VAL A 74 -4.92 8.33 -7.65
CA VAL A 74 -3.66 8.26 -6.90
C VAL A 74 -2.55 8.94 -7.70
N ASP A 75 -1.74 9.75 -7.01
CA ASP A 75 -0.60 10.42 -7.62
C ASP A 75 0.71 9.69 -7.36
N TYR A 76 0.86 9.13 -6.15
CA TYR A 76 2.08 8.45 -5.75
C TYR A 76 1.76 7.13 -5.08
N VAL A 77 2.59 6.11 -5.29
CA VAL A 77 2.43 4.81 -4.67
C VAL A 77 3.71 4.43 -3.92
N PHE A 78 3.53 3.94 -2.70
CA PHE A 78 4.62 3.34 -1.92
C PHE A 78 4.24 1.87 -1.72
N HIS A 79 4.93 1.00 -2.44
CA HIS A 79 4.58 -0.43 -2.43
C HIS A 79 5.44 -1.18 -1.41
N ALA A 80 4.84 -1.52 -0.28
CA ALA A 80 5.52 -2.20 0.81
C ALA A 80 4.88 -3.54 1.17
N ALA A 81 4.08 -4.09 0.29
CA ALA A 81 3.31 -5.31 0.57
C ALA A 81 4.05 -6.62 0.29
N ALA A 82 5.33 -6.57 -0.04
CA ALA A 82 6.09 -7.79 -0.30
C ALA A 82 6.25 -8.61 0.97
N LEU A 83 6.17 -9.92 0.82
CA LEU A 83 6.41 -10.79 1.95
C LEU A 83 7.89 -10.75 2.31
N LYS A 84 8.14 -10.53 3.60
CA LYS A 84 9.47 -10.47 3.97
C LYS A 84 9.77 -11.70 4.65
N GLN A 85 10.52 -12.16 5.00
CA GLN A 85 11.00 -13.03 5.70
C GLN A 85 10.39 -13.98 6.14
N VAL A 86 10.42 -14.54 6.43
CA VAL A 86 10.62 -15.23 6.65
C VAL A 86 10.61 -16.55 7.07
N PRO A 87 10.36 -17.11 8.18
CA PRO A 87 10.11 -18.53 8.41
C PRO A 87 9.03 -19.09 7.48
N SER A 88 7.98 -18.30 7.28
CA SER A 88 6.89 -18.76 6.40
C SER A 88 7.34 -18.89 4.95
N CYS A 89 8.26 -18.05 4.51
CA CYS A 89 8.76 -18.14 3.15
C CYS A 89 9.64 -19.37 2.93
N GLU A 90 10.28 -19.86 3.98
CA GLU A 90 11.06 -21.08 3.88
C GLU A 90 10.19 -22.30 3.62
N PHE A 91 8.97 -22.32 4.20
CA PHE A 91 8.07 -23.43 4.02
C PHE A 91 7.16 -23.26 2.79
N PHE A 92 6.90 -22.03 2.39
CA PHE A 92 6.00 -21.75 1.28
C PHE A 92 6.64 -20.74 0.31
N PRO A 93 7.76 -21.12 -0.31
CA PRO A 93 8.47 -20.17 -1.18
C PRO A 93 7.65 -19.72 -2.39
N LEU A 94 6.75 -20.57 -2.88
CA LEU A 94 5.90 -20.21 -4.00
C LEU A 94 4.96 -19.07 -3.65
N GLU A 95 4.45 -19.05 -2.43
CA GLU A 95 3.59 -17.96 -1.99
C GLU A 95 4.35 -16.65 -1.90
N ALA A 96 5.59 -16.68 -1.44
CA ALA A 96 6.43 -15.49 -1.39
C ALA A 96 6.68 -14.95 -2.80
N VAL A 97 6.95 -15.83 -3.76
CA VAL A 97 7.17 -15.46 -5.15
C VAL A 97 5.89 -14.84 -5.72
N LYS A 98 4.74 -15.47 -5.49
CA LYS A 98 3.48 -14.93 -5.98
C LYS A 98 3.19 -13.55 -5.44
N THR A 99 3.39 -13.33 -4.14
CA THR A 99 3.14 -12.03 -3.54
C THR A 99 4.11 -10.97 -4.05
N ASN A 100 5.39 -11.32 -4.15
CA ASN A 100 6.41 -10.35 -4.57
C ASN A 100 6.34 -10.04 -6.06
N ILE A 101 6.16 -11.05 -6.89
CA ILE A 101 6.15 -10.85 -8.34
C ILE A 101 4.78 -10.41 -8.83
N LEU A 102 3.75 -11.17 -8.53
CA LEU A 102 2.41 -10.88 -9.01
C LEU A 102 1.86 -9.59 -8.39
N GLY A 103 2.08 -9.40 -7.09
CA GLY A 103 1.63 -8.20 -6.41
C GLY A 103 2.27 -6.95 -6.98
N THR A 104 3.59 -6.99 -7.21
CA THR A 104 4.32 -5.85 -7.79
C THR A 104 3.85 -5.59 -9.21
N ASP A 105 3.67 -6.64 -10.01
CA ASP A 105 3.17 -6.51 -11.37
C ASP A 105 1.79 -5.86 -11.39
N ASN A 106 0.90 -6.28 -10.50
CA ASN A 106 -0.45 -5.72 -10.41
C ASN A 106 -0.42 -4.25 -10.02
N VAL A 107 0.43 -3.89 -9.05
CA VAL A 107 0.55 -2.50 -8.61
C VAL A 107 1.08 -1.63 -9.76
N LEU A 108 2.10 -2.09 -10.47
CA LEU A 108 2.66 -1.34 -11.59
C LEU A 108 1.65 -1.22 -12.74
N THR A 109 0.94 -2.29 -13.04
CA THR A 109 -0.08 -2.28 -14.09
C THR A 109 -1.18 -1.26 -13.75
N ALA A 110 -1.68 -1.29 -12.54
CA ALA A 110 -2.72 -0.37 -12.13
C ALA A 110 -2.22 1.08 -12.11
N ALA A 111 -0.97 1.28 -11.67
CA ALA A 111 -0.37 2.62 -11.63
C ALA A 111 -0.27 3.21 -13.04
N ILE A 112 0.14 2.41 -14.02
CA ILE A 112 0.22 2.85 -15.40
C ILE A 112 -1.18 3.19 -15.92
N ASP A 113 -2.15 2.31 -15.67
CA ASP A 113 -3.51 2.50 -16.17
C ASP A 113 -4.16 3.76 -15.62
N TYR A 114 -3.85 4.15 -14.41
CA TYR A 114 -4.46 5.31 -13.77
C TYR A 114 -3.57 6.55 -13.73
N GLY A 115 -2.43 6.51 -14.43
CA GLY A 115 -1.59 7.69 -14.59
C GLY A 115 -0.86 8.14 -13.34
N VAL A 116 -0.49 7.20 -12.49
CA VAL A 116 0.28 7.51 -11.28
C VAL A 116 1.64 8.09 -11.65
N LYS A 117 2.04 9.15 -10.96
CA LYS A 117 3.27 9.86 -11.29
C LYS A 117 4.53 9.14 -10.84
N LYS A 118 4.50 8.46 -9.72
CA LYS A 118 5.69 7.79 -9.20
C LYS A 118 5.30 6.59 -8.34
N VAL A 119 6.02 5.49 -8.51
CA VAL A 119 5.87 4.30 -7.70
C VAL A 119 7.21 3.99 -7.06
N ILE A 120 7.21 3.80 -5.75
CA ILE A 120 8.41 3.38 -5.02
C ILE A 120 8.15 1.98 -4.49
N CYS A 121 8.97 1.03 -4.91
CA CYS A 121 8.87 -0.35 -4.45
C CYS A 121 10.00 -0.65 -3.48
N LEU A 122 9.65 -1.30 -2.36
CA LEU A 122 10.68 -1.75 -1.44
C LEU A 122 11.22 -3.09 -1.91
N SER A 123 12.54 -3.19 -1.92
CA SER A 123 13.22 -4.42 -2.23
C SER A 123 13.59 -5.09 -0.90
N THR A 124 13.35 -6.37 -0.79
CA THR A 124 13.68 -7.13 0.42
C THR A 124 14.90 -8.00 0.23
#